data_afdd4611554a3f983b2368a98030218f
#
_entry.id   afdd4611554a3f983b2368a98030218f
#
_cell.length_a   1.000
_cell.length_b   1.000
_cell.length_c   1.000
_cell.angle_alpha   90.00
_cell.angle_beta   90.00
_cell.angle_gamma   90.00
#
_symmetry.space_group_name_H-M   'P 1'
#
loop_
_entity.id
_entity.type
_entity.pdbx_description
1 polymer ?
#
loop_
_entity_poly.entity_id
_entity_poly.type
_entity_poly.pdbx_seq_one_letter_code
_entity_poly.pdbx_strand_id
1 'polypeptide(L)'
;MKTQAKSYYTVTKVIDGDSFFVDTGAEVRILGINAPEIGRCGSQEAKELLSKLIFNKKVKVSPTASDSFHRLVADVYLDNQSVNNQMVASGWAAYDSSDSQNAKEMQTSGENARKNKIGIFSEKCSQTIPPSPNCKIKGNDNDTDGNKLYYPPNCGTRYDNITVDLFRGDQWFCSEKEAQEAGFAKTKVCP
;
A
#
# COMPACT_ATOMS: atom_id res chain seq x y z
N MET A 1 -24.06 2.87 -33.75
CA MET A 1 -23.85 3.89 -32.73
C MET A 1 -22.85 3.33 -31.71
N LYS A 2 -21.63 3.85 -31.61
CA LYS A 2 -20.72 3.48 -30.52
C LYS A 2 -21.24 4.15 -29.26
N THR A 3 -21.75 3.38 -28.32
CA THR A 3 -22.13 3.85 -26.98
C THR A 3 -20.88 4.41 -26.37
N GLN A 4 -20.85 5.71 -26.15
CA GLN A 4 -19.73 6.36 -25.45
C GLN A 4 -19.69 5.79 -24.02
N ALA A 5 -18.61 5.08 -23.68
CA ALA A 5 -18.48 4.47 -22.37
C ALA A 5 -18.60 5.56 -21.29
N LYS A 6 -19.45 5.33 -20.28
CA LYS A 6 -19.61 6.23 -19.13
C LYS A 6 -18.23 6.35 -18.46
N SER A 7 -17.71 7.56 -18.36
CA SER A 7 -16.41 7.84 -17.74
C SER A 7 -16.52 8.43 -16.33
N TYR A 8 -17.75 8.83 -15.94
CA TYR A 8 -18.03 9.42 -14.64
C TYR A 8 -18.99 8.55 -13.83
N TYR A 9 -18.63 8.29 -12.58
CA TYR A 9 -19.35 7.40 -11.68
C TYR A 9 -19.49 8.01 -10.30
N THR A 10 -20.57 7.72 -9.59
CA THR A 10 -20.71 8.12 -8.19
C THR A 10 -20.14 7.03 -7.29
N VAL A 11 -19.27 7.39 -6.36
CA VAL A 11 -18.67 6.47 -5.39
C VAL A 11 -19.71 6.14 -4.31
N THR A 12 -20.03 4.86 -4.16
CA THR A 12 -21.08 4.39 -3.22
C THR A 12 -20.52 3.78 -1.95
N LYS A 13 -19.27 3.27 -1.99
CA LYS A 13 -18.61 2.66 -0.82
C LYS A 13 -17.10 2.70 -1.02
N VAL A 14 -16.34 3.05 0.02
CA VAL A 14 -14.88 2.88 0.07
C VAL A 14 -14.57 1.63 0.89
N ILE A 15 -13.74 0.72 0.33
CA ILE A 15 -13.37 -0.55 0.95
C ILE A 15 -12.17 -0.34 1.87
N ASP A 16 -11.11 0.23 1.31
CA ASP A 16 -9.81 0.50 1.95
C ASP A 16 -9.16 1.74 1.34
N GLY A 17 -7.84 1.88 1.40
CA GLY A 17 -7.12 3.06 0.92
C GLY A 17 -6.91 3.12 -0.60
N ASP A 18 -7.29 2.10 -1.36
CA ASP A 18 -7.09 2.06 -2.82
C ASP A 18 -8.18 1.35 -3.60
N SER A 19 -9.27 0.93 -2.94
CA SER A 19 -10.38 0.21 -3.56
C SER A 19 -11.74 0.75 -3.11
N PHE A 20 -12.69 0.87 -4.06
CA PHE A 20 -14.01 1.40 -3.81
C PHE A 20 -15.05 0.88 -4.81
N PHE A 21 -16.34 0.97 -4.47
CA PHE A 21 -17.46 0.68 -5.35
C PHE A 21 -18.06 1.95 -5.94
N VAL A 22 -18.57 1.83 -7.16
CA VAL A 22 -19.31 2.88 -7.86
C VAL A 22 -20.78 2.51 -8.06
N ASP A 23 -21.59 3.49 -8.51
CA ASP A 23 -23.06 3.41 -8.68
C ASP A 23 -23.55 2.31 -9.64
N THR A 24 -22.66 1.72 -10.43
CA THR A 24 -22.98 0.54 -11.28
C THR A 24 -22.79 -0.79 -10.54
N GLY A 25 -22.28 -0.77 -9.31
CA GLY A 25 -21.88 -1.97 -8.57
C GLY A 25 -20.47 -2.48 -8.92
N ALA A 26 -19.77 -1.82 -9.85
CA ALA A 26 -18.40 -2.19 -10.19
C ALA A 26 -17.43 -1.79 -9.07
N GLU A 27 -16.46 -2.65 -8.80
CA GLU A 27 -15.33 -2.36 -7.92
C GLU A 27 -14.19 -1.75 -8.72
N VAL A 28 -13.59 -0.69 -8.19
CA VAL A 28 -12.46 0.03 -8.79
C VAL A 28 -11.26 -0.12 -7.86
N ARG A 29 -10.14 -0.58 -8.41
CA ARG A 29 -8.81 -0.58 -7.80
C ARG A 29 -8.01 0.57 -8.40
N ILE A 30 -7.52 1.47 -7.57
CA ILE A 30 -6.73 2.62 -8.03
C ILE A 30 -5.39 2.12 -8.57
N LEU A 31 -5.07 2.49 -9.81
CA LEU A 31 -3.86 2.08 -10.52
C LEU A 31 -2.60 2.71 -9.92
N GLY A 32 -1.53 1.92 -9.79
CA GLY A 32 -0.19 2.41 -9.47
C GLY A 32 0.01 2.83 -8.03
N ILE A 33 -0.92 2.49 -7.14
CA ILE A 33 -0.78 2.71 -5.70
C ILE A 33 -1.08 1.44 -4.91
N ASN A 34 -0.47 1.34 -3.73
CA ASN A 34 -0.69 0.24 -2.80
C ASN A 34 -0.89 0.81 -1.39
N ALA A 35 -2.13 0.80 -0.92
CA ALA A 35 -2.47 1.17 0.44
C ALA A 35 -2.29 -0.02 1.39
N PRO A 36 -2.11 0.22 2.70
CA PRO A 36 -2.05 -0.87 3.66
C PRO A 36 -3.35 -1.68 3.70
N GLU A 37 -3.23 -2.99 3.68
CA GLU A 37 -4.34 -3.92 3.87
C GLU A 37 -5.04 -3.70 5.22
N ILE A 38 -6.33 -4.03 5.28
CA ILE A 38 -7.16 -3.86 6.49
C ILE A 38 -6.48 -4.54 7.69
N GLY A 39 -6.32 -3.79 8.78
CA GLY A 39 -5.66 -4.24 10.00
C GLY A 39 -4.14 -3.99 10.04
N ARG A 40 -3.51 -3.60 8.94
CA ARG A 40 -2.11 -3.16 8.92
C ARG A 40 -1.96 -1.69 9.33
N CYS A 41 -0.75 -1.30 9.71
CA CYS A 41 -0.47 0.08 10.13
C CYS A 41 -0.82 1.08 9.02
N GLY A 42 -1.63 2.08 9.32
CA GLY A 42 -2.04 3.12 8.38
C GLY A 42 -3.27 2.78 7.53
N SER A 43 -3.83 1.56 7.64
CA SER A 43 -4.98 1.13 6.82
C SER A 43 -6.23 1.98 7.07
N GLN A 44 -6.48 2.32 8.33
CA GLN A 44 -7.64 3.15 8.69
C GLN A 44 -7.50 4.58 8.17
N GLU A 45 -6.32 5.17 8.37
CA GLU A 45 -6.01 6.54 7.91
C GLU A 45 -6.08 6.64 6.38
N ALA A 46 -5.58 5.63 5.67
CA ALA A 46 -5.67 5.54 4.20
C ALA A 46 -7.13 5.49 3.72
N LYS A 47 -7.95 4.62 4.32
CA LYS A 47 -9.37 4.51 4.04
C LYS A 47 -10.14 5.80 4.34
N GLU A 48 -9.86 6.44 5.47
CA GLU A 48 -10.49 7.70 5.86
C GLU A 48 -10.15 8.82 4.89
N LEU A 49 -8.88 8.93 4.47
CA LEU A 49 -8.48 9.91 3.48
C LEU A 49 -9.19 9.67 2.14
N LEU A 50 -9.16 8.43 1.62
CA LEU A 50 -9.85 8.13 0.37
C LEU A 50 -11.35 8.41 0.47
N SER A 51 -11.98 8.04 1.59
CA SER A 51 -13.40 8.34 1.83
C SER A 51 -13.67 9.85 1.82
N LYS A 52 -12.86 10.65 2.49
CA LYS A 52 -12.97 12.12 2.50
C LYS A 52 -12.83 12.71 1.09
N LEU A 53 -11.95 12.14 0.29
CA LEU A 53 -11.71 12.59 -1.08
C LEU A 53 -12.89 12.28 -2.00
N ILE A 54 -13.42 11.04 -1.99
CA ILE A 54 -14.30 10.58 -3.08
C ILE A 54 -15.67 10.04 -2.66
N PHE A 55 -15.92 9.71 -1.38
CA PHE A 55 -17.19 9.11 -0.98
C PHE A 55 -18.39 10.04 -1.29
N ASN A 56 -19.44 9.48 -1.89
CA ASN A 56 -20.62 10.19 -2.40
C ASN A 56 -20.32 11.29 -3.44
N LYS A 57 -19.11 11.28 -4.04
CA LYS A 57 -18.76 12.23 -5.10
C LYS A 57 -18.76 11.55 -6.46
N LYS A 58 -18.89 12.36 -7.50
CA LYS A 58 -18.80 11.94 -8.89
C LYS A 58 -17.35 12.04 -9.35
N VAL A 59 -16.72 10.89 -9.61
CA VAL A 59 -15.33 10.78 -10.06
C VAL A 59 -15.27 10.35 -11.53
N LYS A 60 -14.22 10.79 -12.22
CA LYS A 60 -13.86 10.25 -13.53
C LYS A 60 -12.99 9.02 -13.28
N VAL A 61 -13.42 7.88 -13.84
CA VAL A 61 -12.67 6.62 -13.83
C VAL A 61 -12.19 6.36 -15.25
N SER A 62 -10.88 6.19 -15.41
CA SER A 62 -10.22 5.88 -16.69
C SER A 62 -9.59 4.47 -16.59
N PRO A 63 -10.35 3.40 -16.91
CA PRO A 63 -9.86 2.03 -16.78
C PRO A 63 -8.71 1.77 -17.75
N THR A 64 -7.69 1.06 -17.29
CA THR A 64 -6.57 0.58 -18.11
C THR A 64 -6.61 -0.94 -18.27
N ALA A 65 -7.15 -1.64 -17.26
CA ALA A 65 -7.23 -3.09 -17.22
C ALA A 65 -8.39 -3.57 -16.33
N SER A 66 -8.60 -4.88 -16.32
CA SER A 66 -9.33 -5.59 -15.27
C SER A 66 -8.37 -6.61 -14.66
N ASP A 67 -8.36 -6.72 -13.33
CA ASP A 67 -7.51 -7.68 -12.65
C ASP A 67 -8.16 -9.07 -12.54
N SER A 68 -7.45 -10.02 -11.92
CA SER A 68 -7.93 -11.39 -11.70
C SER A 68 -9.15 -11.49 -10.78
N PHE A 69 -9.45 -10.45 -10.02
CA PHE A 69 -10.63 -10.32 -9.15
C PHE A 69 -11.79 -9.62 -9.84
N HIS A 70 -11.66 -9.32 -11.16
CA HIS A 70 -12.65 -8.60 -11.98
C HIS A 70 -12.88 -7.14 -11.55
N ARG A 71 -11.93 -6.54 -10.81
CA ARG A 71 -11.96 -5.12 -10.48
C ARG A 71 -11.48 -4.29 -11.68
N LEU A 72 -12.02 -3.09 -11.82
CA LEU A 72 -11.54 -2.12 -12.81
C LEU A 72 -10.26 -1.46 -12.25
N VAL A 73 -9.10 -1.74 -12.84
CA VAL A 73 -7.85 -1.06 -12.50
C VAL A 73 -7.78 0.24 -13.28
N ALA A 74 -7.75 1.39 -12.58
CA ALA A 74 -7.99 2.67 -13.21
C ALA A 74 -7.23 3.86 -12.61
N ASP A 75 -6.94 4.85 -13.46
CA ASP A 75 -6.71 6.21 -13.00
C ASP A 75 -8.04 6.87 -12.59
N VAL A 76 -8.02 7.53 -11.44
CA VAL A 76 -9.19 8.16 -10.83
C VAL A 76 -8.96 9.66 -10.65
N TYR A 77 -9.94 10.46 -11.06
CA TYR A 77 -9.86 11.92 -10.97
C TYR A 77 -11.11 12.50 -10.31
N LEU A 78 -10.89 13.46 -9.42
CA LEU A 78 -11.92 14.33 -8.90
C LEU A 78 -11.58 15.76 -9.32
N ASP A 79 -12.50 16.44 -10.01
CA ASP A 79 -12.32 17.82 -10.50
C ASP A 79 -10.99 18.01 -11.26
N ASN A 80 -10.65 17.06 -12.11
CA ASN A 80 -9.39 16.96 -12.88
C ASN A 80 -8.11 16.76 -12.04
N GLN A 81 -8.21 16.58 -10.74
CA GLN A 81 -7.07 16.26 -9.89
C GLN A 81 -6.94 14.74 -9.72
N SER A 82 -5.73 14.21 -9.86
CA SER A 82 -5.46 12.78 -9.67
C SER A 82 -5.65 12.38 -8.21
N VAL A 83 -6.63 11.50 -7.95
CA VAL A 83 -6.84 10.87 -6.65
C VAL A 83 -5.66 9.93 -6.33
N ASN A 84 -5.17 9.21 -7.34
CA ASN A 84 -4.00 8.34 -7.24
C ASN A 84 -2.81 9.11 -6.62
N ASN A 85 -2.47 10.27 -7.21
CA ASN A 85 -1.36 11.07 -6.71
C ASN A 85 -1.62 11.67 -5.33
N GLN A 86 -2.86 12.09 -5.03
CA GLN A 86 -3.19 12.62 -3.70
C GLN A 86 -2.98 11.58 -2.60
N MET A 87 -3.33 10.30 -2.85
CA MET A 87 -3.08 9.21 -1.91
C MET A 87 -1.59 8.98 -1.66
N VAL A 88 -0.77 9.01 -2.74
CA VAL A 88 0.69 8.84 -2.63
C VAL A 88 1.34 10.04 -1.96
N ALA A 89 0.97 11.27 -2.35
CA ALA A 89 1.54 12.50 -1.80
C ALA A 89 1.25 12.67 -0.30
N SER A 90 0.10 12.19 0.16
CA SER A 90 -0.25 12.16 1.59
C SER A 90 0.55 11.13 2.40
N GLY A 91 1.24 10.21 1.73
CA GLY A 91 1.96 9.10 2.33
C GLY A 91 1.06 7.98 2.86
N TRP A 92 -0.25 7.95 2.54
CA TRP A 92 -1.14 6.87 2.98
C TRP A 92 -1.29 5.73 1.98
N ALA A 93 -0.64 5.87 0.80
CA ALA A 93 -0.41 4.77 -0.13
C ALA A 93 1.02 4.83 -0.66
N ALA A 94 1.63 3.68 -0.85
CA ALA A 94 2.91 3.59 -1.56
C ALA A 94 2.67 3.70 -3.07
N TYR A 95 3.58 4.37 -3.77
CA TYR A 95 3.64 4.28 -5.23
C TYR A 95 4.13 2.89 -5.62
N ASP A 96 3.42 2.30 -6.58
CA ASP A 96 3.82 1.08 -7.27
C ASP A 96 4.00 1.39 -8.76
N SER A 97 4.96 0.73 -9.40
CA SER A 97 5.23 0.97 -10.82
C SER A 97 4.00 0.64 -11.66
N SER A 98 3.61 1.54 -12.56
CA SER A 98 2.43 1.36 -13.39
C SER A 98 2.49 2.16 -14.69
N ASP A 99 1.59 1.79 -15.62
CA ASP A 99 1.34 2.52 -16.87
C ASP A 99 0.38 3.70 -16.68
N SER A 100 0.20 4.19 -15.45
CA SER A 100 -0.61 5.38 -15.16
C SER A 100 -0.07 6.60 -15.88
N GLN A 101 -0.98 7.43 -16.40
CA GLN A 101 -0.63 8.74 -16.95
C GLN A 101 0.03 9.65 -15.91
N ASN A 102 -0.20 9.38 -14.61
CA ASN A 102 0.34 10.14 -13.48
C ASN A 102 1.59 9.46 -12.87
N ALA A 103 2.16 8.41 -13.49
CA ALA A 103 3.24 7.60 -12.92
C ALA A 103 4.43 8.43 -12.44
N LYS A 104 4.92 9.37 -13.27
CA LYS A 104 6.06 10.23 -12.91
C LYS A 104 5.78 11.15 -11.73
N GLU A 105 4.56 11.71 -11.68
CA GLU A 105 4.14 12.57 -10.58
C GLU A 105 4.00 11.76 -9.28
N MET A 106 3.37 10.59 -9.34
CA MET A 106 3.23 9.66 -8.21
C MET A 106 4.59 9.18 -7.69
N GLN A 107 5.54 8.86 -8.60
CA GLN A 107 6.89 8.49 -8.20
C GLN A 107 7.55 9.59 -7.37
N THR A 108 7.54 10.83 -7.88
CA THR A 108 8.12 12.00 -7.18
C THR A 108 7.43 12.23 -5.83
N SER A 109 6.11 12.15 -5.79
CA SER A 109 5.33 12.28 -4.56
C SER A 109 5.66 11.19 -3.53
N GLY A 110 5.79 9.95 -3.98
CA GLY A 110 6.15 8.81 -3.13
C GLY A 110 7.57 8.91 -2.55
N GLU A 111 8.53 9.33 -3.38
CA GLU A 111 9.91 9.60 -2.93
C GLU A 111 9.93 10.71 -1.87
N ASN A 112 9.17 11.79 -2.08
CA ASN A 112 9.03 12.88 -1.11
C ASN A 112 8.36 12.42 0.19
N ALA A 113 7.26 11.65 0.11
CA ALA A 113 6.58 11.12 1.29
C ALA A 113 7.52 10.22 2.13
N ARG A 114 8.27 9.34 1.47
CA ARG A 114 9.28 8.48 2.12
C ARG A 114 10.41 9.29 2.75
N LYS A 115 10.99 10.24 2.01
CA LYS A 115 12.09 11.09 2.50
C LYS A 115 11.69 11.90 3.73
N ASN A 116 10.45 12.40 3.75
CA ASN A 116 9.93 13.22 4.85
C ASN A 116 9.22 12.39 5.93
N LYS A 117 9.25 11.04 5.84
CA LYS A 117 8.64 10.11 6.80
C LYS A 117 7.15 10.41 7.05
N ILE A 118 6.38 10.64 5.97
CA ILE A 118 4.96 10.98 6.05
C ILE A 118 4.11 9.69 5.98
N GLY A 119 3.01 9.65 6.74
CA GLY A 119 2.02 8.58 6.66
C GLY A 119 2.58 7.20 7.02
N ILE A 120 2.47 6.23 6.11
CA ILE A 120 2.98 4.86 6.28
C ILE A 120 4.50 4.78 6.38
N PHE A 121 5.22 5.82 5.95
CA PHE A 121 6.67 5.92 6.05
C PHE A 121 7.16 6.55 7.35
N SER A 122 6.25 6.98 8.24
CA SER A 122 6.59 7.48 9.56
C SER A 122 7.11 6.37 10.47
N GLU A 123 7.82 6.74 11.53
CA GLU A 123 8.37 5.79 12.52
C GLU A 123 7.30 4.95 13.21
N LYS A 124 6.03 5.37 13.15
CA LYS A 124 4.89 4.57 13.61
C LYS A 124 4.72 3.30 12.78
N CYS A 125 4.85 3.38 11.45
CA CYS A 125 4.54 2.29 10.52
C CYS A 125 5.76 1.73 9.78
N SER A 126 6.90 2.43 9.80
CA SER A 126 8.16 2.05 9.14
C SER A 126 9.31 2.17 10.15
N GLN A 127 9.77 1.05 10.68
CA GLN A 127 10.59 0.99 11.88
C GLN A 127 11.99 0.42 11.59
N THR A 128 13.01 1.10 12.09
CA THR A 128 14.40 0.60 12.11
C THR A 128 14.82 0.10 13.49
N ILE A 129 14.10 0.55 14.53
CA ILE A 129 14.34 0.21 15.94
C ILE A 129 13.12 -0.57 16.45
N PRO A 130 13.33 -1.72 17.11
CA PRO A 130 12.24 -2.50 17.67
C PRO A 130 11.54 -1.76 18.82
N PRO A 131 10.21 -1.92 18.97
CA PRO A 131 9.47 -1.32 20.09
C PRO A 131 9.84 -1.94 21.45
N SER A 132 10.41 -3.14 21.44
CA SER A 132 10.95 -3.82 22.62
C SER A 132 12.39 -4.22 22.38
N PRO A 133 13.33 -3.96 23.34
CA PRO A 133 14.75 -4.25 23.16
C PRO A 133 15.06 -5.75 23.03
N ASN A 134 14.12 -6.62 23.42
CA ASN A 134 14.27 -8.07 23.31
C ASN A 134 13.76 -8.64 21.99
N CYS A 135 12.98 -7.88 21.21
CA CYS A 135 12.35 -8.35 19.96
C CYS A 135 13.14 -7.84 18.76
N LYS A 136 14.34 -8.39 18.54
CA LYS A 136 15.29 -7.90 17.52
C LYS A 136 15.25 -8.66 16.19
N ILE A 137 14.40 -9.67 16.04
CA ILE A 137 14.29 -10.41 14.77
C ILE A 137 13.37 -9.66 13.85
N LYS A 138 13.84 -9.34 12.64
CA LYS A 138 13.06 -8.65 11.60
C LYS A 138 12.38 -9.66 10.71
N GLY A 139 11.06 -9.64 10.65
CA GLY A 139 10.27 -10.37 9.66
C GLY A 139 9.93 -9.45 8.50
N ASN A 140 10.20 -9.91 7.29
CA ASN A 140 9.87 -9.23 6.06
C ASN A 140 8.82 -10.07 5.30
N ASP A 141 7.64 -9.51 5.12
CA ASP A 141 6.52 -10.08 4.37
C ASP A 141 6.58 -9.54 2.94
N ASN A 142 7.15 -10.33 2.03
CA ASN A 142 7.20 -9.94 0.63
C ASN A 142 5.90 -10.27 -0.06
N ASP A 143 5.01 -9.30 -0.14
CA ASP A 143 3.69 -9.45 -0.78
C ASP A 143 3.79 -9.84 -2.27
N THR A 144 4.93 -9.63 -2.93
CA THR A 144 5.10 -9.86 -4.38
C THR A 144 5.25 -11.34 -4.73
N ASP A 145 5.97 -12.10 -3.90
CA ASP A 145 6.25 -13.52 -4.13
C ASP A 145 5.74 -14.44 -3.02
N GLY A 146 5.04 -13.86 -2.02
CA GLY A 146 4.46 -14.58 -0.90
C GLY A 146 5.48 -15.14 0.08
N ASN A 147 6.76 -14.76 -0.04
CA ASN A 147 7.83 -15.25 0.82
C ASN A 147 7.90 -14.42 2.11
N LYS A 148 7.56 -15.04 3.23
CA LYS A 148 7.77 -14.48 4.57
C LYS A 148 9.10 -14.95 5.11
N LEU A 149 10.06 -14.04 5.23
CA LEU A 149 11.40 -14.35 5.71
C LEU A 149 11.74 -13.60 6.98
N TYR A 150 12.40 -14.24 7.94
CA TYR A 150 12.93 -13.54 9.09
C TYR A 150 14.46 -13.48 9.08
N TYR A 151 14.98 -12.41 9.68
CA TYR A 151 16.38 -12.04 9.73
C TYR A 151 16.80 -11.80 11.18
N PRO A 152 17.62 -12.68 11.79
CA PRO A 152 18.17 -12.45 13.12
C PRO A 152 19.30 -11.42 13.08
N PRO A 153 19.66 -10.81 14.24
CA PRO A 153 20.70 -9.76 14.32
C PRO A 153 22.08 -10.19 13.80
N ASN A 154 22.41 -11.47 13.86
CA ASN A 154 23.69 -12.01 13.36
C ASN A 154 23.79 -12.08 11.83
N CYS A 155 22.78 -11.58 11.11
CA CYS A 155 22.76 -11.50 9.64
C CYS A 155 23.61 -10.33 9.09
N GLY A 156 24.26 -9.56 9.95
CA GLY A 156 25.17 -8.48 9.58
C GLY A 156 24.52 -7.38 8.77
N THR A 157 25.23 -6.84 7.78
CA THR A 157 24.79 -5.69 6.97
C THR A 157 23.44 -5.90 6.30
N ARG A 158 23.05 -7.15 6.04
CA ARG A 158 21.71 -7.45 5.47
C ARG A 158 20.63 -7.13 6.48
N TYR A 159 20.81 -7.52 7.73
CA TYR A 159 19.88 -7.14 8.81
C TYR A 159 19.80 -5.63 9.01
N ASP A 160 20.94 -4.94 8.96
CA ASP A 160 20.99 -3.48 9.18
C ASP A 160 20.20 -2.71 8.13
N ASN A 161 20.18 -3.21 6.88
CA ASN A 161 19.51 -2.58 5.75
C ASN A 161 18.01 -2.86 5.68
N ILE A 162 17.46 -3.76 6.51
CA ILE A 162 16.02 -4.04 6.53
C ILE A 162 15.31 -3.03 7.43
N THR A 163 14.32 -2.36 6.86
CA THR A 163 13.29 -1.63 7.60
C THR A 163 12.10 -2.56 7.81
N VAL A 164 11.50 -2.53 8.99
CA VAL A 164 10.27 -3.27 9.30
C VAL A 164 9.09 -2.37 8.97
N ASP A 165 8.51 -2.60 7.80
CA ASP A 165 7.40 -1.84 7.25
C ASP A 165 6.07 -2.50 7.67
N LEU A 166 5.57 -2.13 8.86
CA LEU A 166 4.33 -2.70 9.44
C LEU A 166 3.11 -2.56 8.51
N PHE A 167 3.12 -1.57 7.63
CA PHE A 167 2.07 -1.36 6.63
C PHE A 167 2.09 -2.41 5.50
N ARG A 168 3.22 -3.12 5.32
CA ARG A 168 3.37 -4.27 4.39
C ARG A 168 3.07 -5.61 5.05
N GLY A 169 3.02 -5.66 6.39
CA GLY A 169 2.89 -6.91 7.15
C GLY A 169 4.20 -7.39 7.76
N ASP A 170 5.28 -6.61 7.60
CA ASP A 170 6.53 -6.86 8.32
C ASP A 170 6.30 -6.81 9.82
N GLN A 171 7.10 -7.56 10.59
CA GLN A 171 6.93 -7.69 12.02
C GLN A 171 8.27 -7.78 12.73
N TRP A 172 8.26 -7.39 14.02
CA TRP A 172 9.34 -7.67 14.95
C TRP A 172 9.00 -8.93 15.75
N PHE A 173 9.99 -9.80 15.95
CA PHE A 173 9.85 -11.01 16.76
C PHE A 173 10.89 -11.05 17.88
N CYS A 174 10.48 -11.62 19.03
CA CYS A 174 11.36 -11.77 20.20
C CYS A 174 12.15 -13.08 20.15
N SER A 175 11.72 -14.06 19.35
CA SER A 175 12.40 -15.33 19.14
C SER A 175 12.21 -15.85 17.71
N GLU A 176 13.11 -16.75 17.26
CA GLU A 176 12.95 -17.44 15.98
C GLU A 176 11.70 -18.34 15.98
N LYS A 177 11.36 -18.92 17.13
CA LYS A 177 10.13 -19.73 17.27
C LYS A 177 8.88 -18.91 17.00
N GLU A 178 8.80 -17.71 17.56
CA GLU A 178 7.68 -16.78 17.33
C GLU A 178 7.56 -16.41 15.85
N ALA A 179 8.68 -16.12 15.17
CA ALA A 179 8.69 -15.85 13.74
C ALA A 179 8.18 -17.04 12.91
N GLN A 180 8.60 -18.27 13.26
CA GLN A 180 8.15 -19.49 12.59
C GLN A 180 6.66 -19.75 12.82
N GLU A 181 6.16 -19.56 14.03
CA GLU A 181 4.74 -19.69 14.37
C GLU A 181 3.88 -18.67 13.61
N ALA A 182 4.44 -17.48 13.31
CA ALA A 182 3.80 -16.47 12.46
C ALA A 182 3.93 -16.76 10.95
N GLY A 183 4.54 -17.90 10.57
CA GLY A 183 4.67 -18.35 9.18
C GLY A 183 5.89 -17.81 8.44
N PHE A 184 6.86 -17.20 9.15
CA PHE A 184 8.10 -16.74 8.54
C PHE A 184 9.17 -17.84 8.55
N ALA A 185 9.86 -18.02 7.43
CA ALA A 185 10.99 -18.92 7.31
C ALA A 185 12.32 -18.21 7.58
N LYS A 186 13.32 -18.93 8.13
CA LYS A 186 14.67 -18.37 8.24
C LYS A 186 15.24 -18.11 6.85
N THR A 187 15.77 -16.92 6.63
CA THR A 187 16.47 -16.64 5.37
C THR A 187 17.71 -17.51 5.23
N LYS A 188 17.96 -18.00 3.99
CA LYS A 188 19.12 -18.87 3.67
C LYS A 188 20.45 -18.11 3.60
N VAL A 189 20.41 -16.78 3.62
CA VAL A 189 21.60 -15.93 3.46
C VAL A 189 22.23 -15.49 4.79
N CYS A 190 21.62 -15.85 5.89
CA CYS A 190 22.16 -15.64 7.24
C CYS A 190 22.75 -16.95 7.78
N PRO A 191 23.82 -16.87 8.58
CA PRO A 191 24.41 -18.03 9.23
C PRO A 191 23.45 -18.69 10.23
#